data_2493dc5b03e794c9105775143fc2f92f
#
_entry.id   2493dc5b03e794c9105775143fc2f92f
#
_cell.length_a   1.000
_cell.length_b   1.000
_cell.length_c   1.000
_cell.angle_alpha   90.00
_cell.angle_beta   90.00
_cell.angle_gamma   90.00
#
_symmetry.space_group_name_H-M   'P 1'
#
loop_
_entity.id
_entity.type
_entity.pdbx_description
1 polymer ?
#
loop_
_entity_poly.entity_id
_entity_poly.type
_entity_poly.pdbx_seq_one_letter_code
_entity_poly.pdbx_strand_id
1 'polypeptide(L)'
;MAGTVEKKLSELGIVAAQGYEGLCQLMARLEEPSEEIPQMMRGALLMLARHWQALNADERVLERQIAKAARCDRDAKRLMDVPGVGPIIASTVMAKVADAKVFRSGRDFAAWIGLTGKDHGTGGRHRPGRISKQGDRMLRALLISGASAHLRQQKARGITDPWLRDLLARRSYKVAMVAFAAKVARIIWAMLVKGEAYRSRASATAAA
;
A
#
# COMPACT_ATOMS: atom_id res chain seq x y z
N MET A 1 -4.08 -18.71 4.38
CA MET A 1 -4.56 -19.42 5.59
C MET A 1 -5.90 -18.87 6.09
N ALA A 2 -6.05 -17.58 6.37
CA ALA A 2 -7.33 -16.98 6.81
C ALA A 2 -8.51 -17.37 5.88
N GLY A 3 -8.38 -17.13 4.58
CA GLY A 3 -9.41 -17.48 3.60
C GLY A 3 -9.74 -18.97 3.50
N THR A 4 -8.84 -19.86 3.93
CA THR A 4 -9.11 -21.31 3.97
C THR A 4 -10.01 -21.65 5.15
N VAL A 5 -9.80 -21.04 6.31
CA VAL A 5 -10.64 -21.21 7.51
C VAL A 5 -12.03 -20.64 7.24
N GLU A 6 -12.11 -19.41 6.72
CA GLU A 6 -13.37 -18.75 6.36
C GLU A 6 -14.18 -19.59 5.37
N LYS A 7 -13.53 -20.10 4.32
CA LYS A 7 -14.20 -20.93 3.30
C LYS A 7 -14.74 -22.24 3.88
N LYS A 8 -13.96 -22.93 4.70
CA LYS A 8 -14.39 -24.21 5.33
C LYS A 8 -15.55 -24.02 6.30
N LEU A 9 -15.55 -22.93 7.06
CA LEU A 9 -16.64 -22.62 7.98
C LEU A 9 -17.92 -22.17 7.23
N SER A 10 -17.76 -21.45 6.12
CA SER A 10 -18.90 -21.08 5.28
C SER A 10 -19.59 -22.30 4.62
N GLU A 11 -18.82 -23.36 4.32
CA GLU A 11 -19.39 -24.64 3.83
C GLU A 11 -20.28 -25.32 4.90
N LEU A 12 -20.08 -25.00 6.19
CA LEU A 12 -20.88 -25.46 7.33
C LEU A 12 -21.98 -24.44 7.73
N GLY A 13 -22.24 -23.42 6.92
CA GLY A 13 -23.21 -22.37 7.23
C GLY A 13 -22.73 -21.33 8.24
N ILE A 14 -21.49 -21.40 8.72
CA ILE A 14 -20.93 -20.45 9.68
C ILE A 14 -20.25 -19.33 8.92
N VAL A 15 -20.89 -18.18 8.84
CA VAL A 15 -20.42 -17.00 8.11
C VAL A 15 -20.04 -15.90 9.12
N ALA A 16 -18.91 -15.23 8.87
CA ALA A 16 -18.51 -14.03 9.61
C ALA A 16 -18.09 -12.91 8.63
N ALA A 17 -17.94 -11.71 9.17
CA ALA A 17 -17.44 -10.57 8.41
C ALA A 17 -16.03 -10.86 7.86
N GLN A 18 -15.73 -10.32 6.68
CA GLN A 18 -14.37 -10.45 6.12
C GLN A 18 -13.36 -9.66 6.93
N GLY A 19 -12.14 -10.21 7.09
CA GLY A 19 -11.02 -9.56 7.71
C GLY A 19 -10.67 -10.07 9.10
N TYR A 20 -9.77 -9.34 9.77
CA TYR A 20 -9.22 -9.75 11.07
C TYR A 20 -10.29 -9.99 12.13
N GLU A 21 -11.25 -9.08 12.25
CA GLU A 21 -12.29 -9.10 13.26
C GLU A 21 -13.26 -10.27 13.06
N GLY A 22 -13.67 -10.51 11.80
CA GLY A 22 -14.50 -11.66 11.46
C GLY A 22 -13.81 -13.00 11.74
N LEU A 23 -12.51 -13.09 11.47
CA LEU A 23 -11.75 -14.29 11.77
C LEU A 23 -11.60 -14.51 13.28
N CYS A 24 -11.43 -13.45 14.09
CA CYS A 24 -11.44 -13.56 15.56
C CYS A 24 -12.80 -14.07 16.08
N GLN A 25 -13.92 -13.61 15.52
CA GLN A 25 -15.26 -14.11 15.85
C GLN A 25 -15.42 -15.59 15.48
N LEU A 26 -14.92 -16.00 14.31
CA LEU A 26 -14.93 -17.41 13.92
C LEU A 26 -14.10 -18.29 14.86
N MET A 27 -12.98 -17.78 15.35
CA MET A 27 -12.13 -18.49 16.29
C MET A 27 -12.82 -18.68 17.65
N ALA A 28 -13.47 -17.65 18.17
CA ALA A 28 -14.24 -17.75 19.42
C ALA A 28 -15.34 -18.83 19.29
N ARG A 29 -16.03 -18.87 18.13
CA ARG A 29 -17.01 -19.93 17.83
C ARG A 29 -16.42 -21.34 17.75
N LEU A 30 -15.16 -21.46 17.27
CA LEU A 30 -14.48 -22.76 17.23
C LEU A 30 -14.07 -23.25 18.63
N GLU A 31 -13.85 -22.36 19.58
CA GLU A 31 -13.51 -22.68 20.96
C GLU A 31 -14.74 -23.14 21.76
N GLU A 32 -15.94 -22.71 21.39
CA GLU A 32 -17.19 -23.14 22.02
C GLU A 32 -17.60 -24.55 21.52
N PRO A 33 -17.99 -25.45 22.42
CA PRO A 33 -18.54 -26.74 22.03
C PRO A 33 -19.85 -26.56 21.27
N SER A 34 -19.92 -26.96 20.02
CA SER A 34 -21.13 -26.96 19.24
C SER A 34 -21.21 -28.24 18.39
N GLU A 35 -22.41 -28.79 18.19
CA GLU A 35 -22.65 -29.95 17.34
C GLU A 35 -22.56 -29.65 15.84
N GLU A 36 -22.61 -28.36 15.48
CA GLU A 36 -22.57 -27.90 14.07
C GLU A 36 -21.23 -28.20 13.38
N ILE A 37 -20.14 -28.35 14.15
CA ILE A 37 -18.81 -28.59 13.59
C ILE A 37 -18.32 -29.97 14.00
N PRO A 38 -18.07 -30.90 13.04
CA PRO A 38 -17.51 -32.21 13.33
C PRO A 38 -16.22 -32.10 14.14
N GLN A 39 -16.08 -32.91 15.18
CA GLN A 39 -14.97 -32.82 16.15
C GLN A 39 -13.59 -32.92 15.47
N MET A 40 -13.44 -33.79 14.45
CA MET A 40 -12.21 -33.93 13.68
C MET A 40 -11.85 -32.65 12.93
N MET A 41 -12.85 -31.98 12.35
CA MET A 41 -12.65 -30.72 11.61
C MET A 41 -12.33 -29.57 12.55
N ARG A 42 -12.96 -29.54 13.74
CA ARG A 42 -12.71 -28.51 14.77
C ARG A 42 -11.25 -28.47 15.19
N GLY A 43 -10.63 -29.64 15.47
CA GLY A 43 -9.22 -29.71 15.84
C GLY A 43 -8.29 -29.13 14.78
N ALA A 44 -8.52 -29.47 13.52
CA ALA A 44 -7.73 -28.94 12.40
C ALA A 44 -7.92 -27.43 12.22
N LEU A 45 -9.16 -26.92 12.34
CA LEU A 45 -9.45 -25.49 12.21
C LEU A 45 -8.85 -24.69 13.37
N LEU A 46 -8.91 -25.19 14.60
CA LEU A 46 -8.26 -24.56 15.76
C LEU A 46 -6.75 -24.49 15.60
N MET A 47 -6.12 -25.55 15.09
CA MET A 47 -4.68 -25.52 14.81
C MET A 47 -4.33 -24.45 13.78
N LEU A 48 -5.07 -24.36 12.68
CA LEU A 48 -4.87 -23.31 11.65
C LEU A 48 -5.10 -21.90 12.22
N ALA A 49 -6.10 -21.74 13.06
CA ALA A 49 -6.44 -20.49 13.70
C ALA A 49 -5.32 -20.00 14.66
N ARG A 50 -4.80 -20.89 15.49
CA ARG A 50 -3.65 -20.59 16.38
C ARG A 50 -2.40 -20.23 15.58
N HIS A 51 -2.12 -20.96 14.51
CA HIS A 51 -0.97 -20.65 13.64
C HIS A 51 -1.12 -19.27 12.96
N TRP A 52 -2.33 -18.94 12.51
CA TRP A 52 -2.62 -17.61 11.98
C TRP A 52 -2.44 -16.50 13.03
N GLN A 53 -2.89 -16.71 14.29
CA GLN A 53 -2.67 -15.73 15.37
C GLN A 53 -1.19 -15.51 15.64
N ALA A 54 -0.39 -16.57 15.68
CA ALA A 54 1.05 -16.46 15.88
C ALA A 54 1.71 -15.64 14.75
N LEU A 55 1.38 -15.94 13.48
CA LEU A 55 1.90 -15.17 12.36
C LEU A 55 1.51 -13.69 12.37
N ASN A 56 0.28 -13.37 12.78
CA ASN A 56 -0.13 -11.97 12.93
C ASN A 56 0.59 -11.26 14.08
N ALA A 57 0.88 -11.98 15.16
CA ALA A 57 1.66 -11.41 16.25
C ALA A 57 3.09 -11.11 15.81
N ASP A 58 3.72 -12.02 15.07
CA ASP A 58 5.06 -11.85 14.50
C ASP A 58 5.09 -10.69 13.47
N GLU A 59 4.09 -10.60 12.60
CA GLU A 59 3.95 -9.49 11.64
C GLU A 59 3.92 -8.15 12.36
N ARG A 60 3.12 -8.01 13.43
CA ARG A 60 3.06 -6.77 14.23
C ARG A 60 4.38 -6.43 14.93
N VAL A 61 5.15 -7.45 15.34
CA VAL A 61 6.49 -7.23 15.91
C VAL A 61 7.43 -6.70 14.85
N LEU A 62 7.47 -7.33 13.67
CA LEU A 62 8.29 -6.91 12.54
C LEU A 62 7.92 -5.51 12.04
N GLU A 63 6.63 -5.20 11.92
CA GLU A 63 6.18 -3.85 11.54
C GLU A 63 6.68 -2.78 12.52
N ARG A 64 6.62 -3.06 13.83
CA ARG A 64 7.16 -2.13 14.86
C ARG A 64 8.66 -1.95 14.72
N GLN A 65 9.42 -3.03 14.45
CA GLN A 65 10.86 -2.97 14.23
C GLN A 65 11.21 -2.14 12.99
N ILE A 66 10.51 -2.38 11.88
CA ILE A 66 10.67 -1.59 10.64
C ILE A 66 10.34 -0.12 10.90
N ALA A 67 9.26 0.16 11.61
CA ALA A 67 8.86 1.53 11.94
C ALA A 67 9.89 2.24 12.82
N LYS A 68 10.50 1.52 13.76
CA LYS A 68 11.59 2.04 14.61
C LYS A 68 12.84 2.33 13.76
N ALA A 69 13.26 1.38 12.92
CA ALA A 69 14.41 1.54 12.03
C ALA A 69 14.23 2.73 11.07
N ALA A 70 13.04 2.84 10.44
CA ALA A 70 12.73 3.95 9.53
C ALA A 70 12.79 5.33 10.20
N ARG A 71 12.44 5.42 11.48
CA ARG A 71 12.53 6.69 12.23
C ARG A 71 13.96 7.05 12.63
N CYS A 72 14.84 6.06 12.77
CA CYS A 72 16.26 6.27 13.06
C CYS A 72 17.07 6.63 11.81
N ASP A 73 16.63 6.18 10.63
CA ASP A 73 17.25 6.53 9.36
C ASP A 73 16.81 7.93 8.90
N ARG A 74 17.79 8.82 8.66
CA ARG A 74 17.54 10.22 8.28
C ARG A 74 16.76 10.34 6.98
N ASP A 75 17.08 9.53 5.98
CA ASP A 75 16.48 9.62 4.65
C ASP A 75 15.12 8.94 4.63
N ALA A 76 14.97 7.79 5.27
CA ALA A 76 13.66 7.16 5.46
C ALA A 76 12.70 8.09 6.23
N LYS A 77 13.17 8.74 7.29
CA LYS A 77 12.38 9.70 8.07
C LYS A 77 11.86 10.85 7.20
N ARG A 78 12.73 11.44 6.35
CA ARG A 78 12.32 12.49 5.41
C ARG A 78 11.27 12.00 4.41
N LEU A 79 11.43 10.77 3.89
CA LEU A 79 10.46 10.19 2.95
C LEU A 79 9.08 10.01 3.58
N MET A 80 8.99 9.80 4.88
CA MET A 80 7.71 9.65 5.58
C MET A 80 6.90 10.96 5.66
N ASP A 81 7.49 12.11 5.37
CA ASP A 81 6.77 13.38 5.24
C ASP A 81 5.92 13.44 3.95
N VAL A 82 6.20 12.57 2.99
CA VAL A 82 5.43 12.52 1.73
C VAL A 82 4.08 11.86 1.97
N PRO A 83 2.95 12.50 1.58
CA PRO A 83 1.64 11.92 1.75
C PRO A 83 1.50 10.53 1.14
N GLY A 84 1.03 9.57 1.94
CA GLY A 84 0.89 8.17 1.54
C GLY A 84 2.18 7.34 1.64
N VAL A 85 3.27 7.90 2.18
CA VAL A 85 4.51 7.15 2.45
C VAL A 85 4.61 6.86 3.94
N GLY A 86 4.41 5.60 4.30
CA GLY A 86 4.62 5.12 5.67
C GLY A 86 6.00 4.49 5.88
N PRO A 87 6.30 4.04 7.12
CA PRO A 87 7.60 3.44 7.46
C PRO A 87 8.00 2.27 6.55
N ILE A 88 7.06 1.39 6.22
CA ILE A 88 7.31 0.23 5.34
C ILE A 88 7.71 0.68 3.94
N ILE A 89 7.03 1.70 3.39
CA ILE A 89 7.36 2.22 2.06
C ILE A 89 8.73 2.88 2.09
N ALA A 90 8.99 3.74 3.08
CA ALA A 90 10.26 4.43 3.23
C ALA A 90 11.42 3.44 3.37
N SER A 91 11.33 2.46 4.27
CA SER A 91 12.35 1.41 4.44
C SER A 91 12.53 0.57 3.17
N THR A 92 11.46 0.23 2.46
CA THR A 92 11.55 -0.54 1.21
C THR A 92 12.26 0.28 0.13
N VAL A 93 11.99 1.57 0.04
CA VAL A 93 12.69 2.47 -0.90
C VAL A 93 14.17 2.50 -0.59
N MET A 94 14.55 2.71 0.68
CA MET A 94 15.96 2.75 1.09
C MET A 94 16.68 1.44 0.83
N ALA A 95 16.01 0.31 1.06
CA ALA A 95 16.59 -1.02 0.83
C ALA A 95 16.79 -1.36 -0.66
N LYS A 96 15.90 -0.86 -1.54
CA LYS A 96 15.89 -1.22 -2.96
C LYS A 96 16.56 -0.20 -3.88
N VAL A 97 16.66 1.04 -3.44
CA VAL A 97 17.21 2.15 -4.22
C VAL A 97 18.57 2.54 -3.61
N ALA A 98 19.62 1.83 -4.00
CA ALA A 98 20.97 2.09 -3.51
C ALA A 98 21.46 3.49 -3.93
N ASP A 99 21.22 3.88 -5.16
CA ASP A 99 21.52 5.22 -5.67
C ASP A 99 20.40 5.71 -6.61
N ALA A 100 19.71 6.77 -6.20
CA ALA A 100 18.65 7.37 -7.02
C ALA A 100 19.20 8.15 -8.23
N LYS A 101 20.49 8.49 -8.26
CA LYS A 101 21.12 9.25 -9.36
C LYS A 101 21.31 8.43 -10.62
N VAL A 102 21.21 7.09 -10.54
CA VAL A 102 21.23 6.21 -11.74
C VAL A 102 20.04 6.48 -12.67
N PHE A 103 18.94 7.03 -12.14
CA PHE A 103 17.78 7.42 -12.95
C PHE A 103 17.93 8.85 -13.42
N ARG A 104 17.78 9.09 -14.71
CA ARG A 104 17.89 10.42 -15.33
C ARG A 104 16.83 11.41 -14.84
N SER A 105 15.67 10.89 -14.44
CA SER A 105 14.53 11.70 -14.01
C SER A 105 13.60 10.91 -13.08
N GLY A 106 12.75 11.62 -12.33
CA GLY A 106 11.67 10.99 -11.57
C GLY A 106 10.66 10.24 -12.44
N ARG A 107 10.57 10.56 -13.74
CA ARG A 107 9.76 9.81 -14.70
C ARG A 107 10.39 8.44 -15.00
N ASP A 108 11.70 8.38 -15.15
CA ASP A 108 12.43 7.13 -15.36
C ASP A 108 12.35 6.24 -14.11
N PHE A 109 12.45 6.83 -12.93
CA PHE A 109 12.25 6.11 -11.67
C PHE A 109 10.83 5.52 -11.57
N ALA A 110 9.79 6.31 -11.91
CA ALA A 110 8.42 5.82 -11.94
C ALA A 110 8.21 4.73 -13.03
N ALA A 111 8.93 4.80 -14.14
CA ALA A 111 8.93 3.78 -15.20
C ALA A 111 9.60 2.50 -14.73
N TRP A 112 10.73 2.60 -14.02
CA TRP A 112 11.42 1.46 -13.40
C TRP A 112 10.52 0.72 -12.40
N ILE A 113 9.68 1.42 -11.65
CA ILE A 113 8.68 0.81 -10.77
C ILE A 113 7.49 0.23 -11.57
N GLY A 114 7.31 0.65 -12.82
CA GLY A 114 6.20 0.23 -13.67
C GLY A 114 4.90 0.99 -13.43
N LEU A 115 4.99 2.25 -12.95
CA LEU A 115 3.86 3.16 -12.70
C LEU A 115 3.57 4.10 -13.88
N THR A 116 4.36 4.05 -14.96
CA THR A 116 4.11 4.83 -16.20
C THR A 116 3.20 4.05 -17.14
N GLY A 117 2.35 4.78 -17.85
CA GLY A 117 1.50 4.22 -18.89
C GLY A 117 2.33 3.68 -20.06
N LYS A 118 1.88 2.58 -20.66
CA LYS A 118 2.37 2.14 -21.96
C LYS A 118 1.85 3.12 -23.00
N ASP A 119 2.71 3.53 -23.92
CA ASP A 119 2.29 4.33 -25.05
C ASP A 119 1.95 3.39 -26.22
N HIS A 120 0.74 3.53 -26.74
CA HIS A 120 0.23 2.79 -27.90
C HIS A 120 0.08 3.70 -29.11
N GLY A 121 0.89 4.78 -29.19
CA GLY A 121 0.82 5.74 -30.28
C GLY A 121 1.35 5.17 -31.59
N THR A 122 0.58 5.31 -32.64
CA THR A 122 1.00 5.13 -34.03
C THR A 122 0.69 6.40 -34.82
N GLY A 123 1.58 6.79 -35.73
CA GLY A 123 1.30 7.94 -36.63
C GLY A 123 1.11 9.28 -35.93
N GLY A 124 1.90 9.56 -34.85
CA GLY A 124 1.85 10.85 -34.15
C GLY A 124 0.67 11.03 -33.18
N ARG A 125 -0.23 10.06 -33.02
CA ARG A 125 -1.33 10.09 -32.05
C ARG A 125 -0.96 9.31 -30.81
N HIS A 126 -0.66 10.02 -29.71
CA HIS A 126 -0.44 9.41 -28.41
C HIS A 126 -1.73 8.85 -27.80
N ARG A 127 -1.78 7.55 -27.58
CA ARG A 127 -2.84 6.89 -26.81
C ARG A 127 -2.26 6.30 -25.52
N PRO A 128 -2.35 7.02 -24.39
CA PRO A 128 -1.86 6.51 -23.10
C PRO A 128 -2.65 5.28 -22.68
N GLY A 129 -1.96 4.16 -22.56
CA GLY A 129 -2.51 2.89 -22.09
C GLY A 129 -2.46 2.74 -20.57
N ARG A 130 -2.72 1.51 -20.12
CA ARG A 130 -2.56 1.13 -18.71
C ARG A 130 -1.08 1.18 -18.31
N ILE A 131 -0.81 1.27 -17.00
CA ILE A 131 0.57 1.20 -16.48
C ILE A 131 1.27 -0.08 -16.95
N SER A 132 2.58 0.03 -17.18
CA SER A 132 3.38 -1.08 -17.73
C SER A 132 3.41 -2.30 -16.83
N LYS A 133 3.34 -2.09 -15.51
CA LYS A 133 3.49 -3.12 -14.47
C LYS A 133 4.83 -3.89 -14.54
N GLN A 134 5.74 -3.45 -15.36
CA GLN A 134 7.12 -3.95 -15.43
C GLN A 134 7.93 -3.36 -14.26
N GLY A 135 8.98 -4.05 -13.84
CA GLY A 135 9.82 -3.61 -12.74
C GLY A 135 9.35 -4.11 -11.36
N ASP A 136 9.77 -3.41 -10.29
CA ASP A 136 9.58 -3.89 -8.93
C ASP A 136 8.10 -3.97 -8.51
N ARG A 137 7.62 -5.21 -8.42
CA ARG A 137 6.22 -5.50 -8.08
C ARG A 137 5.89 -5.08 -6.65
N MET A 138 6.81 -5.31 -5.71
CA MET A 138 6.58 -5.03 -4.29
C MET A 138 6.50 -3.53 -4.04
N LEU A 139 7.49 -2.76 -4.51
CA LEU A 139 7.52 -1.31 -4.34
C LEU A 139 6.31 -0.65 -5.02
N ARG A 140 5.93 -1.11 -6.21
CA ARG A 140 4.71 -0.65 -6.88
C ARG A 140 3.45 -0.92 -6.07
N ALA A 141 3.28 -2.13 -5.53
CA ALA A 141 2.13 -2.49 -4.70
C ALA A 141 2.04 -1.63 -3.45
N LEU A 142 3.16 -1.42 -2.76
CA LEU A 142 3.25 -0.58 -1.57
C LEU A 142 2.89 0.88 -1.88
N LEU A 143 3.42 1.47 -2.95
CA LEU A 143 3.09 2.84 -3.36
C LEU A 143 1.61 2.99 -3.73
N ILE A 144 1.02 2.00 -4.40
CA ILE A 144 -0.42 2.00 -4.71
C ILE A 144 -1.25 1.86 -3.42
N SER A 145 -0.85 1.02 -2.48
CA SER A 145 -1.51 0.89 -1.16
C SER A 145 -1.45 2.19 -0.37
N GLY A 146 -0.29 2.82 -0.30
CA GLY A 146 -0.11 4.11 0.37
C GLY A 146 -0.95 5.22 -0.29
N ALA A 147 -0.98 5.25 -1.62
CA ALA A 147 -1.85 6.15 -2.38
C ALA A 147 -3.33 5.90 -2.06
N SER A 148 -3.76 4.64 -2.00
CA SER A 148 -5.15 4.28 -1.65
C SER A 148 -5.51 4.73 -0.24
N ALA A 149 -4.63 4.51 0.74
CA ALA A 149 -4.84 4.94 2.12
C ALA A 149 -4.96 6.47 2.22
N HIS A 150 -4.05 7.21 1.54
CA HIS A 150 -4.10 8.66 1.50
C HIS A 150 -5.38 9.18 0.85
N LEU A 151 -5.79 8.64 -0.30
CA LEU A 151 -7.01 9.06 -0.97
C LEU A 151 -8.26 8.80 -0.13
N ARG A 152 -8.33 7.67 0.58
CA ARG A 152 -9.43 7.38 1.51
C ARG A 152 -9.49 8.38 2.65
N GLN A 153 -8.34 8.72 3.23
CA GLN A 153 -8.24 9.72 4.29
C GLN A 153 -8.69 11.10 3.80
N GLN A 154 -8.25 11.52 2.62
CA GLN A 154 -8.65 12.78 1.99
C GLN A 154 -10.15 12.81 1.69
N LYS A 155 -10.72 11.69 1.24
CA LYS A 155 -12.16 11.60 1.01
C LYS A 155 -12.97 11.74 2.29
N ALA A 156 -12.49 11.17 3.40
CA ALA A 156 -13.18 11.24 4.70
C ALA A 156 -13.09 12.62 5.37
N ARG A 157 -11.95 13.34 5.19
CA ARG A 157 -11.68 14.64 5.84
C ARG A 157 -11.93 15.85 4.95
N GLY A 158 -12.31 15.65 3.69
CA GLY A 158 -12.34 16.70 2.67
C GLY A 158 -11.03 16.76 1.88
N ILE A 159 -11.15 16.88 0.55
CA ILE A 159 -9.98 16.87 -0.34
C ILE A 159 -9.33 18.24 -0.34
N THR A 160 -8.18 18.36 0.30
CA THR A 160 -7.43 19.62 0.45
C THR A 160 -6.47 19.90 -0.72
N ASP A 161 -5.91 18.85 -1.39
CA ASP A 161 -5.03 19.01 -2.55
C ASP A 161 -5.86 19.34 -3.81
N PRO A 162 -5.73 20.57 -4.39
CA PRO A 162 -6.47 20.97 -5.58
C PRO A 162 -6.22 20.04 -6.78
N TRP A 163 -4.96 19.60 -6.97
CA TRP A 163 -4.62 18.66 -8.04
C TRP A 163 -5.36 17.33 -7.91
N LEU A 164 -5.47 16.82 -6.67
CA LEU A 164 -6.18 15.57 -6.40
C LEU A 164 -7.69 15.72 -6.62
N ARG A 165 -8.26 16.86 -6.23
CA ARG A 165 -9.66 17.21 -6.44
C ARG A 165 -10.00 17.23 -7.94
N ASP A 166 -9.22 17.95 -8.74
CA ASP A 166 -9.41 18.04 -10.18
C ASP A 166 -9.24 16.69 -10.88
N LEU A 167 -8.31 15.86 -10.38
CA LEU A 167 -8.09 14.53 -10.91
C LEU A 167 -9.29 13.60 -10.65
N LEU A 168 -9.83 13.63 -9.43
CA LEU A 168 -10.99 12.81 -9.04
C LEU A 168 -12.28 13.28 -9.72
N ALA A 169 -12.41 14.55 -10.08
CA ALA A 169 -13.55 15.06 -10.82
C ALA A 169 -13.64 14.50 -12.26
N ARG A 170 -12.48 14.22 -12.89
CA ARG A 170 -12.41 13.78 -14.30
C ARG A 170 -11.96 12.34 -14.53
N ARG A 171 -11.54 11.61 -13.50
CA ARG A 171 -11.00 10.25 -13.59
C ARG A 171 -11.57 9.36 -12.48
N SER A 172 -11.69 8.07 -12.79
CA SER A 172 -12.12 7.09 -11.78
C SER A 172 -11.13 7.00 -10.62
N TYR A 173 -11.60 6.62 -9.44
CA TYR A 173 -10.80 6.46 -8.22
C TYR A 173 -9.54 5.62 -8.42
N LYS A 174 -9.66 4.48 -9.13
CA LYS A 174 -8.52 3.59 -9.40
C LYS A 174 -7.44 4.27 -10.26
N VAL A 175 -7.84 5.08 -11.24
CA VAL A 175 -6.92 5.84 -12.09
C VAL A 175 -6.25 6.95 -11.29
N ALA A 176 -7.00 7.68 -10.46
CA ALA A 176 -6.48 8.73 -9.60
C ALA A 176 -5.46 8.17 -8.58
N MET A 177 -5.75 7.01 -7.98
CA MET A 177 -4.86 6.31 -7.07
C MET A 177 -3.51 5.97 -7.71
N VAL A 178 -3.52 5.41 -8.93
CA VAL A 178 -2.29 5.06 -9.66
C VAL A 178 -1.52 6.30 -10.08
N ALA A 179 -2.21 7.36 -10.53
CA ALA A 179 -1.58 8.63 -10.88
C ALA A 179 -0.94 9.31 -9.67
N PHE A 180 -1.58 9.23 -8.49
CA PHE A 180 -1.01 9.72 -7.23
C PHE A 180 0.21 8.88 -6.83
N ALA A 181 0.18 7.55 -6.92
CA ALA A 181 1.34 6.70 -6.67
C ALA A 181 2.54 7.06 -7.58
N ALA A 182 2.29 7.32 -8.85
CA ALA A 182 3.32 7.78 -9.80
C ALA A 182 3.84 9.20 -9.45
N LYS A 183 3.00 10.09 -8.93
CA LYS A 183 3.41 11.41 -8.41
C LYS A 183 4.31 11.25 -7.18
N VAL A 184 3.93 10.39 -6.25
CA VAL A 184 4.72 10.07 -5.04
C VAL A 184 6.09 9.50 -5.42
N ALA A 185 6.16 8.54 -6.35
CA ALA A 185 7.42 7.99 -6.83
C ALA A 185 8.37 9.09 -7.36
N ARG A 186 7.86 10.05 -8.14
CA ARG A 186 8.67 11.17 -8.65
C ARG A 186 9.14 12.11 -7.55
N ILE A 187 8.32 12.33 -6.53
CA ILE A 187 8.70 13.13 -5.35
C ILE A 187 9.81 12.42 -4.57
N ILE A 188 9.66 11.12 -4.29
CA ILE A 188 10.67 10.30 -3.62
C ILE A 188 12.01 10.41 -4.36
N TRP A 189 12.03 10.21 -5.67
CA TRP A 189 13.23 10.36 -6.48
C TRP A 189 13.88 11.75 -6.32
N ALA A 190 13.08 12.81 -6.44
CA ALA A 190 13.59 14.18 -6.31
C ALA A 190 14.19 14.46 -4.93
N MET A 191 13.57 13.95 -3.86
CA MET A 191 14.08 14.08 -2.49
C MET A 191 15.38 13.32 -2.29
N LEU A 192 15.52 12.11 -2.83
CA LEU A 192 16.74 11.32 -2.73
C LEU A 192 17.89 11.95 -3.50
N VAL A 193 17.66 12.46 -4.71
CA VAL A 193 18.70 13.07 -5.56
C VAL A 193 19.16 14.42 -5.00
N LYS A 194 18.21 15.26 -4.58
CA LYS A 194 18.50 16.63 -4.13
C LYS A 194 18.86 16.71 -2.63
N GLY A 195 18.52 15.70 -1.85
CA GLY A 195 18.70 15.73 -0.40
C GLY A 195 17.76 16.70 0.33
N GLU A 196 16.69 17.17 -0.33
CA GLU A 196 15.74 18.15 0.22
C GLU A 196 14.60 17.48 0.99
N ALA A 197 13.99 18.25 1.92
CA ALA A 197 12.75 17.86 2.60
C ALA A 197 11.55 17.99 1.66
N TYR A 198 10.48 17.24 1.95
CA TYR A 198 9.22 17.38 1.23
C TYR A 198 8.63 18.78 1.45
N ARG A 199 8.29 19.45 0.34
CA ARG A 199 7.56 20.73 0.35
C ARG A 199 6.17 20.51 -0.22
N SER A 200 5.14 20.73 0.60
CA SER A 200 3.77 20.69 0.07
C SER A 200 3.53 21.92 -0.82
N ARG A 201 2.69 21.75 -1.84
CA ARG A 201 2.34 22.88 -2.73
C ARG A 201 1.63 24.03 -1.98
N ALA A 202 0.94 23.72 -0.88
CA ALA A 202 0.31 24.71 -0.01
C ALA A 202 1.32 25.58 0.74
N SER A 203 2.47 25.01 1.14
CA SER A 203 3.53 25.77 1.82
C SER A 203 4.37 26.61 0.83
N ALA A 204 4.41 26.25 -0.45
CA ALA A 204 5.14 27.03 -1.45
C ALA A 204 4.40 28.33 -1.85
N THR A 205 3.07 28.36 -1.76
CA THR A 205 2.26 29.54 -2.06
C THR A 205 2.22 30.54 -0.89
N ALA A 206 2.54 30.10 0.33
CA ALA A 206 2.59 30.96 1.51
C ALA A 206 3.98 31.62 1.73
N ALA A 207 4.99 31.23 0.93
CA ALA A 207 6.36 31.74 1.02
C ALA A 207 6.79 32.59 -0.20
N ALA A 208 5.85 32.88 -1.10
CA ALA A 208 5.99 33.79 -2.25
C ALA A 208 5.10 35.01 -2.07
#